data_3e140d939f89a3f6f375a655349c225f
#
_entry.id   3e140d939f89a3f6f375a655349c225f
#
_cell.length_a   1.000
_cell.length_b   1.000
_cell.length_c   1.000
_cell.angle_alpha   90.00
_cell.angle_beta   90.00
_cell.angle_gamma   90.00
#
_symmetry.space_group_name_H-M   'P 1'
#
loop_
_entity.id
_entity.type
_entity.pdbx_description
1 polymer ?
#
loop_
_entity_poly.entity_id
_entity_poly.type
_entity_poly.pdbx_seq_one_letter_code
_entity_poly.pdbx_strand_id
1 'polypeptide(L)'
;MKVLWLVSITIPAAADACGLQAKEIGGGWLSGALGGMTAAPDAPAITVASVDARAETLTVCSKNGVSFALVPTGSVENFSALLKKIAPDLVHIWGTEYAAARTIQQAAQAAGIPVLVGIQGVMVDCALHLNDGVPARLLHSCAAQHLIDRHVPGGLLDVNQARFDTLAQSEAAVLANARHVTGRTNFDRSAVQKLAPQASY
;
A
#
# COMPACT_ATOMS: atom_id res chain seq x y z
N MET A 1 -17.39 -0.89 15.35
CA MET A 1 -17.00 -0.83 13.93
C MET A 1 -15.78 -1.71 13.71
N LYS A 2 -15.78 -2.53 12.64
CA LYS A 2 -14.66 -3.37 12.23
C LYS A 2 -13.97 -2.72 11.03
N VAL A 3 -12.66 -2.50 11.10
CA VAL A 3 -11.88 -1.90 10.01
C VAL A 3 -10.82 -2.88 9.54
N LEU A 4 -10.79 -3.12 8.25
CA LEU A 4 -9.72 -3.87 7.60
C LEU A 4 -8.70 -2.90 7.02
N TRP A 5 -7.47 -2.92 7.51
CA TRP A 5 -6.35 -2.23 6.90
C TRP A 5 -5.66 -3.14 5.90
N LEU A 6 -5.53 -2.71 4.65
CA LEU A 6 -4.57 -3.32 3.73
C LEU A 6 -3.29 -2.49 3.74
N VAL A 7 -2.17 -3.15 4.02
CA VAL A 7 -0.84 -2.53 4.06
C VAL A 7 0.09 -3.23 3.07
N SER A 8 1.07 -2.48 2.53
CA SER A 8 2.02 -2.98 1.52
C SER A 8 3.09 -3.92 2.08
N ILE A 9 3.25 -3.96 3.40
CA ILE A 9 4.29 -4.74 4.07
C ILE A 9 3.73 -5.50 5.26
N THR A 10 4.27 -6.68 5.53
CA THR A 10 3.96 -7.42 6.77
C THR A 10 4.71 -6.77 7.93
N ILE A 11 3.98 -6.05 8.79
CA ILE A 11 4.57 -5.41 9.98
C ILE A 11 5.09 -6.44 10.98
N PRO A 12 6.10 -6.10 11.82
CA PRO A 12 6.69 -7.06 12.77
C PRO A 12 5.67 -7.75 13.69
N ALA A 13 4.67 -7.00 14.16
CA ALA A 13 3.62 -7.57 15.00
C ALA A 13 2.77 -8.62 14.28
N ALA A 14 2.52 -8.45 12.97
CA ALA A 14 1.80 -9.42 12.16
C ALA A 14 2.65 -10.69 11.91
N ALA A 15 3.93 -10.51 11.59
CA ALA A 15 4.85 -11.62 11.41
C ALA A 15 4.94 -12.47 12.68
N ASP A 16 5.16 -11.84 13.82
CA ASP A 16 5.26 -12.48 15.12
C ASP A 16 3.95 -13.19 15.52
N ALA A 17 2.80 -12.52 15.37
CA ALA A 17 1.49 -13.11 15.66
C ALA A 17 1.21 -14.38 14.83
N CYS A 18 1.69 -14.42 13.60
CA CYS A 18 1.47 -15.52 12.65
C CYS A 18 2.65 -16.51 12.57
N GLY A 19 3.63 -16.43 13.47
CA GLY A 19 4.75 -17.37 13.55
C GLY A 19 5.76 -17.23 12.41
N LEU A 20 5.81 -16.05 11.74
CA LEU A 20 6.82 -15.75 10.72
C LEU A 20 7.98 -14.98 11.33
N GLN A 21 9.17 -15.17 10.76
CA GLN A 21 10.29 -14.31 11.09
C GLN A 21 10.04 -12.89 10.61
N ALA A 22 10.12 -11.91 11.52
CA ALA A 22 10.02 -10.50 11.15
C ALA A 22 11.21 -10.10 10.26
N LYS A 23 10.96 -9.30 9.24
CA LYS A 23 12.04 -8.62 8.51
C LYS A 23 12.56 -7.49 9.39
N GLU A 24 13.89 -7.31 9.43
CA GLU A 24 14.56 -6.34 10.31
C GLU A 24 14.10 -4.88 10.09
N ILE A 25 13.58 -4.55 8.92
CA ILE A 25 13.20 -3.17 8.55
C ILE A 25 11.80 -3.19 7.93
N GLY A 26 10.87 -2.46 8.51
CA GLY A 26 9.59 -2.18 7.86
C GLY A 26 8.46 -1.77 8.81
N GLY A 27 7.73 -0.74 8.41
CA GLY A 27 6.43 -0.42 8.98
C GLY A 27 6.40 0.25 10.35
N GLY A 28 7.48 0.91 10.77
CA GLY A 28 7.49 1.62 12.06
C GLY A 28 6.37 2.64 12.18
N TRP A 29 6.09 3.38 11.11
CA TRP A 29 4.98 4.33 11.07
C TRP A 29 3.59 3.65 11.11
N LEU A 30 3.44 2.48 10.46
CA LEU A 30 2.22 1.67 10.54
C LEU A 30 2.01 1.11 11.95
N SER A 31 3.08 0.63 12.58
CA SER A 31 3.04 0.16 13.97
C SER A 31 2.67 1.29 14.93
N GLY A 32 3.22 2.49 14.72
CA GLY A 32 2.86 3.69 15.48
C GLY A 32 1.41 4.10 15.29
N ALA A 33 0.92 4.12 14.05
CA ALA A 33 -0.48 4.42 13.73
C ALA A 33 -1.43 3.38 14.37
N LEU A 34 -1.09 2.09 14.26
CA LEU A 34 -1.87 1.02 14.87
C LEU A 34 -1.93 1.18 16.40
N GLY A 35 -0.78 1.42 17.05
CA GLY A 35 -0.71 1.66 18.48
C GLY A 35 -1.54 2.86 18.92
N GLY A 36 -1.45 3.98 18.20
CA GLY A 36 -2.26 5.17 18.47
C GLY A 36 -3.76 4.93 18.32
N MET A 37 -4.16 4.24 17.24
CA MET A 37 -5.58 3.93 17.00
C MET A 37 -6.15 2.96 18.04
N THR A 38 -5.41 1.93 18.42
CA THR A 38 -5.88 0.92 19.38
C THR A 38 -5.88 1.40 20.83
N ALA A 39 -5.13 2.45 21.13
CA ALA A 39 -5.13 3.08 22.47
C ALA A 39 -6.32 4.03 22.70
N ALA A 40 -7.07 4.40 21.66
CA ALA A 40 -8.22 5.28 21.78
C ALA A 40 -9.38 4.58 22.53
N PRO A 41 -10.13 5.29 23.39
CA PRO A 41 -11.26 4.70 24.14
C PRO A 41 -12.32 4.05 23.26
N ASP A 42 -12.61 4.65 22.10
CA ASP A 42 -13.58 4.18 21.13
C ASP A 42 -12.92 3.51 19.92
N ALA A 43 -11.77 2.86 20.12
CA ALA A 43 -11.01 2.23 19.06
C ALA A 43 -11.87 1.24 18.25
N PRO A 44 -11.82 1.28 16.92
CA PRO A 44 -12.44 0.25 16.11
C PRO A 44 -11.70 -1.07 16.28
N ALA A 45 -12.38 -2.19 16.05
CA ALA A 45 -11.72 -3.49 15.92
C ALA A 45 -10.94 -3.51 14.60
N ILE A 46 -9.60 -3.47 14.67
CA ILE A 46 -8.72 -3.40 13.50
C ILE A 46 -8.20 -4.79 13.15
N THR A 47 -8.32 -5.16 11.88
CA THR A 47 -7.57 -6.26 11.29
C THR A 47 -6.57 -5.68 10.29
N VAL A 48 -5.28 -5.95 10.48
CA VAL A 48 -4.22 -5.54 9.56
C VAL A 48 -3.92 -6.69 8.60
N ALA A 49 -4.15 -6.47 7.31
CA ALA A 49 -3.88 -7.45 6.26
C ALA A 49 -2.69 -7.03 5.40
N SER A 50 -1.86 -7.98 5.05
CA SER A 50 -0.78 -7.82 4.08
C SER A 50 -0.71 -9.01 3.13
N VAL A 51 -0.25 -8.77 1.90
CA VAL A 51 0.11 -9.85 0.98
C VAL A 51 1.50 -10.34 1.35
N ASP A 52 1.61 -11.63 1.69
CA ASP A 52 2.88 -12.24 2.07
C ASP A 52 2.99 -13.64 1.45
N ALA A 53 3.88 -13.79 0.48
CA ALA A 53 4.09 -15.03 -0.24
C ALA A 53 4.63 -16.19 0.63
N ARG A 54 5.03 -15.91 1.88
CA ARG A 54 5.41 -16.95 2.85
C ARG A 54 4.20 -17.64 3.47
N ALA A 55 3.01 -17.02 3.36
CA ALA A 55 1.77 -17.67 3.77
C ALA A 55 1.30 -18.61 2.65
N GLU A 56 1.10 -19.88 2.94
CA GLU A 56 0.58 -20.86 1.97
C GLU A 56 -0.93 -20.68 1.74
N THR A 57 -1.64 -20.24 2.76
CA THR A 57 -3.09 -20.01 2.74
C THR A 57 -3.44 -18.71 3.46
N LEU A 58 -4.68 -18.24 3.28
CA LEU A 58 -5.21 -17.13 4.06
C LEU A 58 -5.17 -17.45 5.56
N THR A 59 -4.24 -16.85 6.27
CA THR A 59 -4.00 -17.07 7.69
C THR A 59 -4.45 -15.85 8.48
N VAL A 60 -5.24 -16.04 9.53
CA VAL A 60 -5.65 -14.97 10.44
C VAL A 60 -5.19 -15.33 11.85
N CYS A 61 -4.42 -14.42 12.44
CA CYS A 61 -3.83 -14.55 13.77
C CYS A 61 -4.25 -13.35 14.62
N SER A 62 -4.09 -13.46 15.93
CA SER A 62 -4.36 -12.34 16.82
C SER A 62 -3.29 -12.23 17.90
N LYS A 63 -2.91 -11.00 18.23
CA LYS A 63 -1.97 -10.71 19.30
C LYS A 63 -2.33 -9.37 19.95
N ASN A 64 -2.35 -9.31 21.29
CA ASN A 64 -2.63 -8.11 22.07
C ASN A 64 -3.95 -7.39 21.64
N GLY A 65 -4.99 -8.14 21.34
CA GLY A 65 -6.29 -7.59 20.95
C GLY A 65 -6.40 -7.12 19.49
N VAL A 66 -5.31 -7.21 18.73
CA VAL A 66 -5.30 -6.87 17.28
C VAL A 66 -5.29 -8.14 16.44
N SER A 67 -6.08 -8.14 15.38
CA SER A 67 -6.09 -9.23 14.40
C SER A 67 -5.16 -8.89 13.22
N PHE A 68 -4.49 -9.92 12.71
CA PHE A 68 -3.60 -9.84 11.56
C PHE A 68 -4.00 -10.89 10.52
N ALA A 69 -3.97 -10.53 9.26
CA ALA A 69 -4.26 -11.44 8.16
C ALA A 69 -3.11 -11.47 7.16
N LEU A 70 -2.58 -12.66 6.90
CA LEU A 70 -1.61 -12.88 5.83
C LEU A 70 -2.32 -13.49 4.64
N VAL A 71 -2.22 -12.82 3.50
CA VAL A 71 -2.85 -13.19 2.24
C VAL A 71 -1.75 -13.72 1.31
N PRO A 72 -1.82 -14.96 0.82
CA PRO A 72 -0.72 -15.55 0.05
C PRO A 72 -0.45 -14.81 -1.26
N THR A 73 -1.50 -14.35 -1.93
CA THR A 73 -1.41 -13.53 -3.15
C THR A 73 -2.46 -12.44 -3.15
N GLY A 74 -2.20 -11.35 -3.87
CA GLY A 74 -3.15 -10.25 -4.07
C GLY A 74 -4.24 -10.55 -5.11
N SER A 75 -4.75 -11.79 -5.15
CA SER A 75 -5.80 -12.18 -6.10
C SER A 75 -7.20 -11.79 -5.60
N VAL A 76 -8.15 -11.71 -6.54
CA VAL A 76 -9.56 -11.40 -6.23
C VAL A 76 -10.17 -12.45 -5.30
N GLU A 77 -9.85 -13.73 -5.53
CA GLU A 77 -10.34 -14.85 -4.74
C GLU A 77 -9.89 -14.75 -3.28
N ASN A 78 -8.60 -14.48 -3.08
CA ASN A 78 -8.03 -14.34 -1.74
C ASN A 78 -8.60 -13.14 -1.00
N PHE A 79 -8.75 -11.99 -1.66
CA PHE A 79 -9.38 -10.83 -1.03
C PHE A 79 -10.86 -11.02 -0.77
N SER A 80 -11.60 -11.69 -1.66
CA SER A 80 -12.99 -12.03 -1.43
C SER A 80 -13.16 -12.97 -0.23
N ALA A 81 -12.28 -13.97 -0.10
CA ALA A 81 -12.23 -14.86 1.06
C ALA A 81 -11.89 -14.10 2.35
N LEU A 82 -10.93 -13.18 2.31
CA LEU A 82 -10.56 -12.30 3.42
C LEU A 82 -11.76 -11.44 3.86
N LEU A 83 -12.39 -10.73 2.92
CA LEU A 83 -13.54 -9.86 3.21
C LEU A 83 -14.70 -10.66 3.80
N LYS A 84 -15.00 -11.84 3.27
CA LYS A 84 -16.02 -12.74 3.83
C LYS A 84 -15.67 -13.21 5.24
N LYS A 85 -14.39 -13.54 5.51
CA LYS A 85 -13.93 -14.04 6.81
C LYS A 85 -13.93 -12.95 7.88
N ILE A 86 -13.51 -11.72 7.56
CA ILE A 86 -13.41 -10.60 8.51
C ILE A 86 -14.76 -9.88 8.64
N ALA A 87 -15.54 -9.80 7.58
CA ALA A 87 -16.79 -9.02 7.47
C ALA A 87 -16.59 -7.58 8.00
N PRO A 88 -15.68 -6.79 7.39
CA PRO A 88 -15.39 -5.44 7.85
C PRO A 88 -16.49 -4.46 7.46
N ASP A 89 -16.70 -3.43 8.28
CA ASP A 89 -17.57 -2.29 7.97
C ASP A 89 -16.90 -1.29 7.05
N LEU A 90 -15.56 -1.29 7.01
CA LEU A 90 -14.71 -0.39 6.21
C LEU A 90 -13.41 -1.08 5.82
N VAL A 91 -12.99 -0.91 4.58
CA VAL A 91 -11.63 -1.22 4.14
C VAL A 91 -10.82 0.07 4.04
N HIS A 92 -9.71 0.16 4.75
CA HIS A 92 -8.75 1.26 4.65
C HIS A 92 -7.48 0.76 3.96
N ILE A 93 -7.22 1.25 2.76
CA ILE A 93 -6.05 0.91 1.96
C ILE A 93 -4.94 1.91 2.29
N TRP A 94 -3.78 1.44 2.74
CA TRP A 94 -2.61 2.23 3.06
C TRP A 94 -1.59 2.17 1.92
N GLY A 95 -1.63 3.16 1.03
CA GLY A 95 -0.84 3.25 -0.20
C GLY A 95 -1.62 2.80 -1.43
N THR A 96 -1.30 3.42 -2.55
CA THR A 96 -2.02 3.29 -3.83
C THR A 96 -1.16 2.62 -4.91
N GLU A 97 0.13 2.52 -4.64
CA GLU A 97 1.16 2.22 -5.62
C GLU A 97 1.31 0.72 -5.96
N TYR A 98 0.66 -0.17 -5.22
CA TYR A 98 0.81 -1.61 -5.43
C TYR A 98 -0.48 -2.29 -5.93
N ALA A 99 -0.32 -3.31 -6.77
CA ALA A 99 -1.46 -3.97 -7.47
C ALA A 99 -2.55 -4.50 -6.51
N ALA A 100 -2.17 -4.98 -5.32
CA ALA A 100 -3.10 -5.47 -4.31
C ALA A 100 -4.10 -4.41 -3.85
N ALA A 101 -3.71 -3.11 -3.85
CA ALA A 101 -4.59 -2.00 -3.48
C ALA A 101 -5.80 -1.92 -4.43
N ARG A 102 -5.55 -2.01 -5.74
CA ARG A 102 -6.62 -2.03 -6.75
C ARG A 102 -7.51 -3.26 -6.61
N THR A 103 -6.89 -4.43 -6.39
CA THR A 103 -7.65 -5.70 -6.33
C THR A 103 -8.58 -5.73 -5.12
N ILE A 104 -8.10 -5.34 -3.94
CA ILE A 104 -8.98 -5.29 -2.75
C ILE A 104 -10.05 -4.21 -2.86
N GLN A 105 -9.72 -3.05 -3.49
CA GLN A 105 -10.70 -1.99 -3.75
C GLN A 105 -11.87 -2.54 -4.58
N GLN A 106 -11.56 -3.24 -5.67
CA GLN A 106 -12.59 -3.87 -6.53
C GLN A 106 -13.39 -4.93 -5.77
N ALA A 107 -12.73 -5.81 -5.01
CA ALA A 107 -13.40 -6.84 -4.22
C ALA A 107 -14.32 -6.22 -3.14
N ALA A 108 -13.88 -5.17 -2.45
CA ALA A 108 -14.69 -4.47 -1.46
C ALA A 108 -15.91 -3.77 -2.08
N GLN A 109 -15.70 -3.09 -3.21
CA GLN A 109 -16.79 -2.44 -3.95
C GLN A 109 -17.83 -3.44 -4.44
N ALA A 110 -17.39 -4.58 -4.97
CA ALA A 110 -18.29 -5.67 -5.39
C ALA A 110 -19.08 -6.26 -4.20
N ALA A 111 -18.51 -6.24 -3.00
CA ALA A 111 -19.17 -6.66 -1.76
C ALA A 111 -20.00 -5.56 -1.09
N GLY A 112 -20.08 -4.35 -1.66
CA GLY A 112 -20.78 -3.20 -1.07
C GLY A 112 -20.12 -2.63 0.18
N ILE A 113 -18.83 -2.91 0.40
CA ILE A 113 -18.08 -2.44 1.57
C ILE A 113 -17.43 -1.09 1.23
N PRO A 114 -17.62 -0.04 2.05
CA PRO A 114 -16.96 1.25 1.89
C PRO A 114 -15.44 1.12 1.88
N VAL A 115 -14.77 1.95 1.05
CA VAL A 115 -13.31 1.98 0.94
C VAL A 115 -12.80 3.39 1.20
N LEU A 116 -11.85 3.50 2.14
CA LEU A 116 -11.01 4.68 2.36
C LEU A 116 -9.64 4.40 1.77
N VAL A 117 -9.15 5.29 0.92
CA VAL A 117 -7.82 5.20 0.32
C VAL A 117 -6.88 6.18 1.00
N GLY A 118 -5.83 5.68 1.64
CA GLY A 118 -4.77 6.50 2.23
C GLY A 118 -3.60 6.67 1.25
N ILE A 119 -3.41 7.88 0.72
CA ILE A 119 -2.28 8.18 -0.14
C ILE A 119 -1.01 8.35 0.70
N GLN A 120 0.09 7.71 0.29
CA GLN A 120 1.35 7.69 1.04
C GLN A 120 2.46 8.52 0.39
N GLY A 121 2.34 8.75 -0.88
CA GLY A 121 3.13 9.58 -1.75
C GLY A 121 2.36 9.75 -3.04
N VAL A 122 2.83 10.61 -3.93
CA VAL A 122 2.19 10.86 -5.23
C VAL A 122 3.09 10.24 -6.30
N MET A 123 2.83 8.95 -6.61
CA MET A 123 3.69 8.19 -7.55
C MET A 123 3.61 8.74 -8.97
N VAL A 124 2.46 9.32 -9.35
CA VAL A 124 2.32 10.00 -10.65
C VAL A 124 3.32 11.17 -10.76
N ASP A 125 3.41 12.02 -9.75
CA ASP A 125 4.37 13.12 -9.74
C ASP A 125 5.81 12.60 -9.58
N CYS A 126 6.02 11.57 -8.76
CA CYS A 126 7.34 10.94 -8.62
C CYS A 126 7.84 10.36 -9.95
N ALA A 127 7.01 9.67 -10.71
CA ALA A 127 7.38 9.12 -12.01
C ALA A 127 7.70 10.24 -13.03
N LEU A 128 6.90 11.30 -13.02
CA LEU A 128 7.08 12.43 -13.93
C LEU A 128 8.39 13.19 -13.68
N HIS A 129 8.80 13.31 -12.42
CA HIS A 129 9.94 14.13 -12.00
C HIS A 129 11.16 13.32 -11.53
N LEU A 130 11.12 11.98 -11.66
CA LEU A 130 12.16 11.09 -11.12
C LEU A 130 13.56 11.45 -11.60
N ASN A 131 13.69 11.84 -12.87
CA ASN A 131 14.96 12.13 -13.52
C ASN A 131 15.17 13.61 -13.83
N ASP A 132 14.41 14.51 -13.18
CA ASP A 132 14.57 15.95 -13.36
C ASP A 132 16.01 16.40 -13.03
N GLY A 133 16.58 17.22 -13.92
CA GLY A 133 17.95 17.69 -13.79
C GLY A 133 19.02 16.71 -14.25
N VAL A 134 18.69 15.47 -14.61
CA VAL A 134 19.62 14.52 -15.20
C VAL A 134 19.68 14.75 -16.72
N PRO A 135 20.84 15.11 -17.28
CA PRO A 135 20.97 15.29 -18.74
C PRO A 135 20.59 14.00 -19.49
N ALA A 136 19.80 14.11 -20.56
CA ALA A 136 19.32 12.97 -21.34
C ALA A 136 20.45 12.03 -21.82
N ARG A 137 21.64 12.61 -22.15
CA ARG A 137 22.83 11.82 -22.52
C ARG A 137 23.32 10.87 -21.41
N LEU A 138 23.03 11.16 -20.14
CA LEU A 138 23.42 10.31 -19.02
C LEU A 138 22.37 9.25 -18.73
N LEU A 139 21.08 9.52 -18.97
CA LEU A 139 20.01 8.56 -18.79
C LEU A 139 20.18 7.29 -19.63
N HIS A 140 20.74 7.46 -20.85
CA HIS A 140 20.95 6.36 -21.80
C HIS A 140 22.42 5.94 -21.92
N SER A 141 23.32 6.46 -21.06
CA SER A 141 24.74 6.12 -21.10
C SER A 141 25.01 4.83 -20.33
N CYS A 142 25.44 3.78 -21.03
CA CYS A 142 25.86 2.54 -20.37
C CYS A 142 26.95 2.75 -19.32
N ALA A 143 27.90 3.68 -19.57
CA ALA A 143 28.96 3.99 -18.61
C ALA A 143 28.42 4.65 -17.34
N ALA A 144 27.47 5.60 -17.48
CA ALA A 144 26.84 6.24 -16.33
C ALA A 144 25.98 5.25 -15.55
N GLN A 145 25.23 4.38 -16.25
CA GLN A 145 24.42 3.34 -15.62
C GLN A 145 25.29 2.33 -14.85
N HIS A 146 26.39 1.87 -15.41
CA HIS A 146 27.35 1.01 -14.69
C HIS A 146 27.99 1.68 -13.48
N LEU A 147 28.28 2.98 -13.55
CA LEU A 147 28.80 3.71 -12.41
C LEU A 147 27.77 3.81 -11.29
N ILE A 148 26.52 4.09 -11.63
CA ILE A 148 25.43 4.17 -10.66
C ILE A 148 25.17 2.80 -10.03
N ASP A 149 25.10 1.73 -10.82
CA ASP A 149 24.86 0.36 -10.31
C ASP A 149 25.97 -0.13 -9.38
N ARG A 150 27.21 0.30 -9.64
CA ARG A 150 28.35 -0.01 -8.76
C ARG A 150 28.23 0.60 -7.36
N HIS A 151 27.64 1.79 -7.26
CA HIS A 151 27.53 2.53 -6.00
C HIS A 151 26.14 2.43 -5.37
N VAL A 152 25.10 2.16 -6.16
CA VAL A 152 23.72 1.99 -5.74
C VAL A 152 23.18 0.74 -6.44
N PRO A 153 23.38 -0.46 -5.88
CA PRO A 153 22.91 -1.70 -6.50
C PRO A 153 21.41 -1.63 -6.85
N GLY A 154 21.07 -1.99 -8.09
CA GLY A 154 19.72 -1.87 -8.62
C GLY A 154 19.28 -0.44 -8.92
N GLY A 155 20.20 0.52 -8.92
CA GLY A 155 19.94 1.95 -9.15
C GLY A 155 19.96 2.38 -10.63
N LEU A 156 19.79 1.46 -11.58
CA LEU A 156 19.72 1.80 -13.00
C LEU A 156 18.56 2.77 -13.28
N LEU A 157 18.87 3.91 -13.94
CA LEU A 157 17.93 5.03 -14.10
C LEU A 157 16.70 4.65 -14.91
N ASP A 158 16.86 3.91 -16.00
CA ASP A 158 15.78 3.44 -16.86
C ASP A 158 14.94 2.34 -16.20
N VAL A 159 15.55 1.43 -15.44
CA VAL A 159 14.83 0.42 -14.65
C VAL A 159 14.00 1.09 -13.56
N ASN A 160 14.55 2.11 -12.89
CA ASN A 160 13.81 2.88 -11.89
C ASN A 160 12.66 3.66 -12.52
N GLN A 161 12.86 4.28 -13.70
CA GLN A 161 11.78 4.97 -14.40
C GLN A 161 10.62 4.01 -14.70
N ALA A 162 10.88 2.86 -15.33
CA ALA A 162 9.86 1.86 -15.64
C ALA A 162 9.12 1.35 -14.38
N ARG A 163 9.85 1.22 -13.26
CA ARG A 163 9.25 0.87 -11.97
C ARG A 163 8.31 1.96 -11.48
N PHE A 164 8.75 3.22 -11.48
CA PHE A 164 7.90 4.34 -11.04
C PHE A 164 6.70 4.57 -11.96
N ASP A 165 6.84 4.36 -13.27
CA ASP A 165 5.72 4.39 -14.21
C ASP A 165 4.67 3.32 -13.87
N THR A 166 5.10 2.12 -13.49
CA THR A 166 4.21 1.06 -13.04
C THR A 166 3.49 1.41 -11.75
N LEU A 167 4.20 1.99 -10.77
CA LEU A 167 3.61 2.45 -9.51
C LEU A 167 2.60 3.60 -9.75
N ALA A 168 2.93 4.54 -10.63
CA ALA A 168 2.06 5.64 -11.03
C ALA A 168 0.78 5.16 -11.73
N GLN A 169 0.89 4.17 -12.62
CA GLN A 169 -0.29 3.55 -13.24
C GLN A 169 -1.19 2.86 -12.22
N SER A 170 -0.60 2.16 -11.25
CA SER A 170 -1.34 1.53 -10.14
C SER A 170 -2.09 2.56 -9.31
N GLU A 171 -1.41 3.63 -8.90
CA GLU A 171 -1.99 4.77 -8.16
C GLU A 171 -3.14 5.41 -8.93
N ALA A 172 -2.92 5.77 -10.20
CA ALA A 172 -3.96 6.39 -11.03
C ALA A 172 -5.20 5.50 -11.13
N ALA A 173 -5.03 4.18 -11.28
CA ALA A 173 -6.14 3.24 -11.35
C ALA A 173 -6.91 3.10 -10.03
N VAL A 174 -6.24 3.16 -8.88
CA VAL A 174 -6.89 3.17 -7.55
C VAL A 174 -7.64 4.47 -7.33
N LEU A 175 -7.02 5.61 -7.62
CA LEU A 175 -7.61 6.94 -7.41
C LEU A 175 -8.81 7.20 -8.34
N ALA A 176 -8.77 6.73 -9.59
CA ALA A 176 -9.90 6.86 -10.52
C ALA A 176 -11.20 6.21 -10.01
N ASN A 177 -11.09 5.22 -9.12
CA ASN A 177 -12.22 4.51 -8.53
C ASN A 177 -12.44 4.85 -7.04
N ALA A 178 -11.68 5.79 -6.48
CA ALA A 178 -11.82 6.18 -5.09
C ALA A 178 -12.98 7.14 -4.90
N ARG A 179 -13.75 6.95 -3.81
CA ARG A 179 -14.77 7.90 -3.34
C ARG A 179 -14.30 8.70 -2.13
N HIS A 180 -13.47 8.08 -1.30
CA HIS A 180 -12.92 8.71 -0.09
C HIS A 180 -11.42 8.51 -0.08
N VAL A 181 -10.70 9.61 0.02
CA VAL A 181 -9.23 9.62 0.06
C VAL A 181 -8.77 10.41 1.26
N THR A 182 -7.73 9.96 1.91
CA THR A 182 -7.03 10.67 2.97
C THR A 182 -5.53 10.75 2.65
N GLY A 183 -4.91 11.80 3.12
CA GLY A 183 -3.46 12.01 3.01
C GLY A 183 -2.96 12.82 4.19
N ARG A 184 -1.71 13.26 4.13
CA ARG A 184 -1.02 13.88 5.25
C ARG A 184 -0.69 15.36 5.05
N THR A 185 -0.71 15.81 3.80
CA THR A 185 -0.20 17.14 3.42
C THR A 185 -1.14 17.85 2.45
N ASN A 186 -0.95 19.16 2.30
CA ASN A 186 -1.64 19.93 1.27
C ASN A 186 -1.22 19.53 -0.14
N PHE A 187 0.01 18.99 -0.28
CA PHE A 187 0.48 18.43 -1.54
C PHE A 187 -0.37 17.21 -1.94
N ASP A 188 -0.57 16.26 -1.02
CA ASP A 188 -1.42 15.09 -1.24
C ASP A 188 -2.84 15.52 -1.63
N ARG A 189 -3.42 16.50 -0.90
CA ARG A 189 -4.74 17.05 -1.22
C ARG A 189 -4.81 17.61 -2.63
N SER A 190 -3.82 18.42 -3.01
CA SER A 190 -3.78 19.03 -4.34
C SER A 190 -3.63 17.99 -5.45
N ALA A 191 -2.84 16.95 -5.22
CA ALA A 191 -2.70 15.83 -6.14
C ALA A 191 -4.02 15.05 -6.28
N VAL A 192 -4.68 14.73 -5.17
CA VAL A 192 -5.98 14.03 -5.20
C VAL A 192 -7.03 14.85 -5.95
N GLN A 193 -7.09 16.17 -5.74
CA GLN A 193 -8.03 17.05 -6.48
C GLN A 193 -7.83 16.98 -7.99
N LYS A 194 -6.60 16.75 -8.47
CA LYS A 194 -6.28 16.59 -9.90
C LYS A 194 -6.56 15.19 -10.42
N LEU A 195 -6.16 14.16 -9.65
CA LEU A 195 -6.17 12.76 -10.08
C LEU A 195 -7.51 12.06 -9.81
N ALA A 196 -8.26 12.52 -8.82
CA ALA A 196 -9.54 11.97 -8.39
C ALA A 196 -10.52 13.09 -8.00
N PRO A 197 -10.91 13.99 -8.92
CA PRO A 197 -11.77 15.14 -8.62
C PRO A 197 -13.15 14.75 -8.09
N GLN A 198 -13.57 13.50 -8.31
CA GLN A 198 -14.81 12.92 -7.80
C GLN A 198 -14.73 12.47 -6.34
N ALA A 199 -13.52 12.37 -5.77
CA ALA A 199 -13.31 11.86 -4.43
C ALA A 199 -13.47 12.97 -3.36
N SER A 200 -14.02 12.59 -2.22
CA SER A 200 -13.96 13.39 -1.00
C SER A 200 -12.59 13.18 -0.33
N TYR A 201 -11.96 14.31 0.09
CA TYR A 201 -10.64 14.29 0.77
C TYR A 201 -10.79 14.78 2.20
#